data_27d6b82b0a7ba6fcba7b3fbc406d6440
#
_entry.id   27d6b82b0a7ba6fcba7b3fbc406d6440
#
_cell.length_a   1.000
_cell.length_b   1.000
_cell.length_c   1.000
_cell.angle_alpha   90.00
_cell.angle_beta   90.00
_cell.angle_gamma   90.00
#
_symmetry.space_group_name_H-M   'P 1'
#
loop_
_entity.id
_entity.type
_entity.pdbx_description
1 polymer ?
#
loop_
_entity_poly.entity_id
_entity_poly.type
_entity_poly.pdbx_seq_one_letter_code
_entity_poly.pdbx_strand_id
1 'polypeptide(L)'
;MSKILKVKARQVFDSRGNPTVEAEVYTKNNSATAICPSGASTGTFEAYEKRDKKNKRYLGKSVFSAVNLVNTKISKKLKGQNIHNQERIDTLLINLDGTRQKTNLGANAMLAVSMAVKKLSAKVKKLPLYKTFSVKNNFQLPYPLMNIINGGAHANNGLRIQEFMIRPDRAKSFSEAMRVCFLVIKSLSKLIKNKGLSTSVGDEGGFAPMISSNNQALDLIVSAIKKAGFKNGKDVSICLDVAANELFKKDKYSIHSKNYISVEKSIKEYQKIINKYKIKSIEDPFAENDWMAWNKLMKSVKDVQIVGDDLYVTNLERLKKGFLNISSNSILIKLNQIGTVSETLDVIKFAQTIGYKTIISHRSGESEDTFIADLAVGTNSNQIKTGSLARSERVAKYNQLIRIEEELGKKARMNKIN
;
A
#
# COMPACT_ATOMS: atom_id res chain seq x y z
N MET A 1 28.46 -17.02 -11.55
CA MET A 1 27.34 -17.74 -10.91
C MET A 1 26.06 -16.86 -10.74
N SER A 2 26.07 -15.59 -11.16
CA SER A 2 24.97 -14.65 -10.97
C SER A 2 24.08 -14.45 -12.20
N LYS A 3 24.18 -15.32 -13.21
CA LYS A 3 23.41 -15.22 -14.45
C LYS A 3 22.07 -15.96 -14.33
N ILE A 4 21.01 -15.35 -14.83
CA ILE A 4 19.68 -15.96 -14.95
C ILE A 4 19.77 -17.13 -15.94
N LEU A 5 19.39 -18.32 -15.51
CA LEU A 5 19.29 -19.50 -16.37
C LEU A 5 17.86 -19.63 -16.93
N LYS A 6 16.87 -19.37 -16.10
CA LYS A 6 15.45 -19.57 -16.43
C LYS A 6 14.58 -18.64 -15.57
N VAL A 7 13.48 -18.20 -16.14
CA VAL A 7 12.35 -17.60 -15.43
C VAL A 7 11.13 -18.47 -15.67
N LYS A 8 10.41 -18.81 -14.61
CA LYS A 8 9.17 -19.59 -14.66
C LYS A 8 8.08 -18.83 -13.90
N ALA A 9 6.88 -18.85 -14.43
CA ALA A 9 5.72 -18.31 -13.73
C ALA A 9 4.59 -19.33 -13.67
N ARG A 10 3.71 -19.13 -12.69
CA ARG A 10 2.46 -19.87 -12.53
C ARG A 10 1.35 -18.94 -12.06
N GLN A 11 0.12 -19.39 -12.29
CA GLN A 11 -1.05 -18.77 -11.68
C GLN A 11 -1.20 -19.31 -10.26
N VAL A 12 -1.33 -18.42 -9.29
CA VAL A 12 -1.67 -18.69 -7.89
C VAL A 12 -2.89 -17.86 -7.50
N PHE A 13 -3.29 -17.84 -6.23
CA PHE A 13 -4.45 -17.08 -5.77
C PHE A 13 -4.04 -16.02 -4.75
N ASP A 14 -4.69 -14.86 -4.83
CA ASP A 14 -4.58 -13.79 -3.85
C ASP A 14 -5.52 -14.02 -2.65
N SER A 15 -5.46 -13.13 -1.65
CA SER A 15 -6.27 -13.20 -0.42
C SER A 15 -7.78 -13.05 -0.64
N ARG A 16 -8.21 -12.65 -1.84
CA ARG A 16 -9.62 -12.58 -2.25
C ARG A 16 -10.04 -13.80 -3.09
N GLY A 17 -9.16 -14.79 -3.24
CA GLY A 17 -9.38 -15.96 -4.07
C GLY A 17 -9.35 -15.67 -5.58
N ASN A 18 -8.81 -14.52 -6.02
CA ASN A 18 -8.64 -14.23 -7.43
C ASN A 18 -7.27 -14.73 -7.92
N PRO A 19 -7.20 -15.22 -9.17
CA PRO A 19 -5.93 -15.57 -9.79
C PRO A 19 -4.94 -14.40 -9.83
N THR A 20 -3.66 -14.68 -9.56
CA THR A 20 -2.55 -13.74 -9.73
C THR A 20 -1.30 -14.45 -10.21
N VAL A 21 -0.23 -13.67 -10.53
CA VAL A 21 1.02 -14.17 -11.10
C VAL A 21 2.05 -14.35 -9.99
N GLU A 22 2.58 -15.58 -9.87
CA GLU A 22 3.84 -15.86 -9.18
C GLU A 22 4.94 -16.10 -10.22
N ALA A 23 6.09 -15.46 -10.06
CA ALA A 23 7.27 -15.71 -10.85
C ALA A 23 8.41 -16.27 -9.99
N GLU A 24 9.17 -17.18 -10.57
CA GLU A 24 10.35 -17.80 -9.98
C GLU A 24 11.55 -17.64 -10.93
N VAL A 25 12.65 -17.10 -10.43
CA VAL A 25 13.87 -16.84 -11.18
C VAL A 25 14.97 -17.76 -10.67
N TYR A 26 15.71 -18.36 -11.59
CA TYR A 26 16.73 -19.37 -11.31
C TYR A 26 18.12 -18.92 -11.76
N THR A 27 19.11 -19.15 -10.91
CA THR A 27 20.54 -19.23 -11.26
C THR A 27 21.00 -20.68 -11.16
N LYS A 28 22.30 -20.97 -11.35
CA LYS A 28 22.82 -22.34 -11.27
C LYS A 28 22.47 -23.05 -9.95
N ASN A 29 22.54 -22.33 -8.80
CA ASN A 29 22.45 -22.94 -7.48
C ASN A 29 21.33 -22.34 -6.60
N ASN A 30 20.61 -21.34 -7.08
CA ASN A 30 19.62 -20.63 -6.28
C ASN A 30 18.41 -20.27 -7.11
N SER A 31 17.26 -20.20 -6.43
CA SER A 31 16.04 -19.60 -6.96
C SER A 31 15.37 -18.71 -5.92
N ALA A 32 14.51 -17.82 -6.37
CA ALA A 32 13.61 -17.03 -5.54
C ALA A 32 12.30 -16.78 -6.26
N THR A 33 11.22 -16.70 -5.47
CA THR A 33 9.85 -16.44 -5.93
C THR A 33 9.34 -15.10 -5.45
N ALA A 34 8.41 -14.51 -6.22
CA ALA A 34 7.61 -13.38 -5.79
C ALA A 34 6.21 -13.44 -6.41
N ILE A 35 5.22 -12.96 -5.65
CA ILE A 35 3.81 -12.92 -6.06
C ILE A 35 3.39 -11.47 -6.24
N CYS A 36 2.76 -11.15 -7.37
CA CYS A 36 2.24 -9.82 -7.63
C CYS A 36 0.89 -9.64 -6.94
N PRO A 37 0.68 -8.60 -6.10
CA PRO A 37 -0.62 -8.28 -5.53
C PRO A 37 -1.54 -7.63 -6.56
N SER A 38 -2.87 -7.56 -6.24
CA SER A 38 -3.91 -7.00 -7.12
C SER A 38 -4.87 -6.09 -6.37
N GLY A 39 -5.21 -4.93 -6.92
CA GLY A 39 -6.17 -3.99 -6.34
C GLY A 39 -7.64 -4.40 -6.52
N ALA A 40 -8.54 -3.91 -5.64
CA ALA A 40 -9.99 -3.93 -5.84
C ALA A 40 -10.44 -2.67 -6.58
N SER A 41 -10.14 -1.50 -6.04
CA SER A 41 -10.20 -0.22 -6.72
C SER A 41 -8.86 0.03 -7.43
N THR A 42 -8.89 0.65 -8.59
CA THR A 42 -7.70 0.97 -9.38
C THR A 42 -7.82 2.37 -9.95
N GLY A 43 -6.77 3.19 -9.76
CA GLY A 43 -6.67 4.49 -10.41
C GLY A 43 -6.58 4.33 -11.94
N THR A 44 -7.16 5.27 -12.66
CA THR A 44 -7.22 5.23 -14.14
C THR A 44 -5.82 5.17 -14.78
N PHE A 45 -4.82 5.70 -14.10
CA PHE A 45 -3.45 5.83 -14.61
C PHE A 45 -2.51 4.71 -14.14
N GLU A 46 -3.00 3.70 -13.41
CA GLU A 46 -2.19 2.53 -13.05
C GLU A 46 -1.70 1.77 -14.27
N ALA A 47 -0.53 1.15 -14.14
CA ALA A 47 -0.04 0.22 -15.14
C ALA A 47 -0.99 -0.99 -15.28
N TYR A 48 -1.14 -1.46 -16.52
CA TYR A 48 -2.16 -2.44 -16.87
C TYR A 48 -1.91 -3.81 -16.24
N GLU A 49 -2.87 -4.29 -15.48
CA GLU A 49 -2.91 -5.68 -15.00
C GLU A 49 -3.49 -6.58 -16.10
N LYS A 50 -2.67 -7.49 -16.62
CA LYS A 50 -3.07 -8.38 -17.71
C LYS A 50 -3.91 -9.55 -17.21
N ARG A 51 -5.18 -9.60 -17.61
CA ARG A 51 -6.15 -10.65 -17.32
C ARG A 51 -6.84 -11.16 -18.58
N ASP A 52 -7.23 -12.43 -18.55
CA ASP A 52 -7.86 -13.14 -19.70
C ASP A 52 -9.37 -12.89 -19.74
N LYS A 53 -9.78 -11.63 -19.93
CA LYS A 53 -11.19 -11.17 -19.85
C LYS A 53 -12.19 -12.01 -20.66
N LYS A 54 -11.75 -12.59 -21.77
CA LYS A 54 -12.60 -13.43 -22.65
C LYS A 54 -12.67 -14.90 -22.19
N ASN A 55 -11.83 -15.32 -21.25
CA ASN A 55 -11.80 -16.70 -20.77
C ASN A 55 -12.80 -16.91 -19.63
N LYS A 56 -13.84 -17.68 -19.89
CA LYS A 56 -14.91 -17.98 -18.92
C LYS A 56 -14.43 -18.85 -17.73
N ARG A 57 -13.31 -19.59 -17.86
CA ARG A 57 -12.85 -20.59 -16.87
C ARG A 57 -12.65 -20.01 -15.46
N TYR A 58 -12.24 -18.73 -15.36
CA TYR A 58 -12.11 -18.00 -14.08
C TYR A 58 -12.92 -16.70 -14.12
N LEU A 59 -14.06 -16.71 -14.73
CA LEU A 59 -14.95 -15.53 -14.88
C LEU A 59 -14.23 -14.30 -15.46
N GLY A 60 -13.29 -14.54 -16.38
CA GLY A 60 -12.47 -13.48 -16.98
C GLY A 60 -11.32 -12.98 -16.11
N LYS A 61 -11.08 -13.58 -14.94
CA LYS A 61 -10.06 -13.13 -13.98
C LYS A 61 -8.74 -13.91 -14.06
N SER A 62 -8.61 -14.94 -14.93
CA SER A 62 -7.37 -15.69 -15.06
C SER A 62 -6.22 -14.82 -15.57
N VAL A 63 -4.97 -15.29 -15.34
CA VAL A 63 -3.74 -14.60 -15.71
C VAL A 63 -2.83 -15.50 -16.58
N PHE A 64 -3.41 -16.49 -17.26
CA PHE A 64 -2.62 -17.44 -18.08
C PHE A 64 -1.86 -16.77 -19.20
N SER A 65 -2.41 -15.73 -19.84
CA SER A 65 -1.69 -14.96 -20.86
C SER A 65 -0.46 -14.27 -20.29
N ALA A 66 -0.55 -13.67 -19.11
CA ALA A 66 0.57 -13.06 -18.41
C ALA A 66 1.62 -14.13 -18.03
N VAL A 67 1.19 -15.25 -17.48
CA VAL A 67 2.06 -16.41 -17.15
C VAL A 67 2.78 -16.92 -18.38
N ASN A 68 2.08 -17.08 -19.51
CA ASN A 68 2.69 -17.53 -20.77
C ASN A 68 3.76 -16.55 -21.28
N LEU A 69 3.49 -15.24 -21.18
CA LEU A 69 4.47 -14.21 -21.58
C LEU A 69 5.74 -14.25 -20.71
N VAL A 70 5.61 -14.52 -19.41
CA VAL A 70 6.77 -14.73 -18.54
C VAL A 70 7.54 -15.97 -18.96
N ASN A 71 6.87 -17.10 -19.17
CA ASN A 71 7.50 -18.38 -19.50
C ASN A 71 8.17 -18.41 -20.88
N THR A 72 7.74 -17.53 -21.79
CA THR A 72 8.24 -17.47 -23.16
C THR A 72 9.10 -16.23 -23.41
N LYS A 73 8.47 -15.06 -23.61
CA LYS A 73 9.16 -13.82 -24.03
C LYS A 73 10.11 -13.30 -22.95
N ILE A 74 9.64 -13.15 -21.72
CA ILE A 74 10.45 -12.60 -20.62
C ILE A 74 11.59 -13.57 -20.28
N SER A 75 11.32 -14.86 -20.13
CA SER A 75 12.34 -15.87 -19.83
C SER A 75 13.45 -15.90 -20.88
N LYS A 76 13.09 -15.84 -22.18
CA LYS A 76 14.06 -15.76 -23.30
C LYS A 76 14.90 -14.49 -23.21
N LYS A 77 14.28 -13.32 -22.96
CA LYS A 77 14.94 -12.01 -22.90
C LYS A 77 15.92 -11.89 -21.75
N LEU A 78 15.58 -12.46 -20.60
CA LEU A 78 16.38 -12.33 -19.38
C LEU A 78 17.45 -13.44 -19.22
N LYS A 79 17.41 -14.51 -20.00
CA LYS A 79 18.43 -15.57 -19.96
C LYS A 79 19.82 -14.98 -20.16
N GLY A 80 20.76 -15.33 -19.27
CA GLY A 80 22.14 -14.85 -19.28
C GLY A 80 22.37 -13.49 -18.62
N GLN A 81 21.32 -12.73 -18.28
CA GLN A 81 21.44 -11.43 -17.59
C GLN A 81 21.93 -11.62 -16.14
N ASN A 82 22.67 -10.63 -15.64
CA ASN A 82 23.16 -10.62 -14.26
C ASN A 82 22.06 -10.17 -13.29
N ILE A 83 21.72 -11.03 -12.31
CA ILE A 83 20.69 -10.76 -11.28
C ILE A 83 21.02 -9.56 -10.38
N HIS A 84 22.27 -9.14 -10.30
CA HIS A 84 22.69 -8.03 -9.44
C HIS A 84 22.44 -6.64 -10.06
N ASN A 85 22.11 -6.59 -11.34
CA ASN A 85 21.81 -5.34 -12.05
C ASN A 85 20.29 -5.20 -12.23
N GLN A 86 19.59 -4.79 -11.15
CA GLN A 86 18.14 -4.63 -11.14
C GLN A 86 17.66 -3.65 -12.20
N GLU A 87 18.31 -2.47 -12.30
CA GLU A 87 17.93 -1.44 -13.27
C GLU A 87 18.00 -1.96 -14.71
N ARG A 88 19.05 -2.73 -15.04
CA ARG A 88 19.18 -3.34 -16.37
C ARG A 88 18.07 -4.34 -16.64
N ILE A 89 17.72 -5.18 -15.65
CA ILE A 89 16.63 -6.15 -15.77
C ILE A 89 15.30 -5.44 -16.02
N ASP A 90 14.98 -4.42 -15.22
CA ASP A 90 13.72 -3.69 -15.32
C ASP A 90 13.65 -2.90 -16.63
N THR A 91 14.75 -2.27 -17.07
CA THR A 91 14.85 -1.63 -18.39
C THR A 91 14.59 -2.62 -19.54
N LEU A 92 15.11 -3.84 -19.45
CA LEU A 92 14.83 -4.87 -20.47
C LEU A 92 13.36 -5.28 -20.49
N LEU A 93 12.68 -5.33 -19.34
CA LEU A 93 11.25 -5.61 -19.24
C LEU A 93 10.42 -4.47 -19.82
N ILE A 94 10.76 -3.21 -19.47
CA ILE A 94 10.08 -2.01 -19.97
C ILE A 94 10.21 -1.93 -21.50
N ASN A 95 11.41 -2.10 -22.04
CA ASN A 95 11.64 -2.06 -23.48
C ASN A 95 10.98 -3.23 -24.22
N LEU A 96 10.85 -4.40 -23.57
CA LEU A 96 10.17 -5.55 -24.16
C LEU A 96 8.66 -5.36 -24.22
N ASP A 97 8.09 -4.65 -23.26
CA ASP A 97 6.69 -4.23 -23.29
C ASP A 97 6.46 -3.11 -24.33
N GLY A 98 7.29 -2.08 -24.31
CA GLY A 98 7.28 -0.98 -25.27
C GLY A 98 6.11 -0.01 -25.12
N THR A 99 5.23 -0.17 -24.13
CA THR A 99 4.08 0.73 -23.89
C THR A 99 4.18 1.46 -22.55
N ARG A 100 3.64 2.67 -22.48
CA ARG A 100 3.66 3.47 -21.25
C ARG A 100 2.94 2.79 -20.09
N GLN A 101 1.81 2.14 -20.35
CA GLN A 101 0.98 1.47 -19.33
C GLN A 101 1.23 -0.05 -19.22
N LYS A 102 2.29 -0.58 -19.84
CA LYS A 102 2.67 -2.00 -19.80
C LYS A 102 1.56 -2.94 -20.32
N THR A 103 0.90 -2.55 -21.40
CA THR A 103 -0.28 -3.27 -21.93
C THR A 103 0.08 -4.56 -22.68
N ASN A 104 1.31 -4.67 -23.19
CA ASN A 104 1.75 -5.84 -23.95
C ASN A 104 2.10 -7.02 -23.06
N LEU A 105 2.91 -6.83 -22.01
CA LEU A 105 3.29 -7.88 -21.07
C LEU A 105 2.35 -7.96 -19.87
N GLY A 106 1.93 -6.81 -19.37
CA GLY A 106 1.19 -6.64 -18.13
C GLY A 106 2.10 -6.32 -16.95
N ALA A 107 1.71 -5.31 -16.15
CA ALA A 107 2.45 -4.93 -14.96
C ALA A 107 2.58 -6.08 -13.95
N ASN A 108 1.57 -6.94 -13.84
CA ASN A 108 1.59 -8.12 -12.97
C ASN A 108 2.68 -9.14 -13.39
N ALA A 109 2.85 -9.39 -14.69
CA ALA A 109 3.92 -10.26 -15.19
C ALA A 109 5.31 -9.66 -14.94
N MET A 110 5.46 -8.36 -15.25
CA MET A 110 6.73 -7.65 -15.09
C MET A 110 7.14 -7.56 -13.63
N LEU A 111 6.23 -7.14 -12.75
CA LEU A 111 6.52 -6.95 -11.33
C LEU A 111 6.88 -8.26 -10.61
N ALA A 112 6.13 -9.34 -10.86
CA ALA A 112 6.45 -10.64 -10.24
C ALA A 112 7.90 -11.05 -10.55
N VAL A 113 8.34 -10.86 -11.80
CA VAL A 113 9.73 -11.16 -12.22
C VAL A 113 10.72 -10.18 -11.59
N SER A 114 10.44 -8.89 -11.61
CA SER A 114 11.31 -7.83 -11.05
C SER A 114 11.57 -8.05 -9.55
N MET A 115 10.52 -8.33 -8.77
CA MET A 115 10.66 -8.66 -7.35
C MET A 115 11.42 -9.98 -7.10
N ALA A 116 11.15 -11.02 -7.91
CA ALA A 116 11.84 -12.30 -7.78
C ALA A 116 13.35 -12.16 -8.06
N VAL A 117 13.76 -11.36 -9.06
CA VAL A 117 15.16 -11.03 -9.33
C VAL A 117 15.80 -10.33 -8.13
N LYS A 118 15.12 -9.34 -7.54
CA LYS A 118 15.62 -8.61 -6.36
C LYS A 118 15.85 -9.53 -5.17
N LYS A 119 14.89 -10.42 -4.88
CA LYS A 119 15.00 -11.44 -3.83
C LYS A 119 16.15 -12.41 -4.11
N LEU A 120 16.28 -12.88 -5.36
CA LEU A 120 17.36 -13.78 -5.74
C LEU A 120 18.73 -13.13 -5.60
N SER A 121 18.85 -11.86 -6.00
CA SER A 121 20.08 -11.07 -5.81
C SER A 121 20.49 -10.98 -4.33
N ALA A 122 19.55 -10.72 -3.44
CA ALA A 122 19.76 -10.69 -1.99
C ALA A 122 20.23 -12.07 -1.47
N LYS A 123 19.51 -13.14 -1.86
CA LYS A 123 19.84 -14.52 -1.48
C LYS A 123 21.25 -14.93 -1.90
N VAL A 124 21.64 -14.64 -3.15
CA VAL A 124 22.99 -14.96 -3.66
C VAL A 124 24.08 -14.15 -2.96
N LYS A 125 23.78 -12.90 -2.59
CA LYS A 125 24.68 -12.06 -1.77
C LYS A 125 24.72 -12.47 -0.30
N LYS A 126 23.87 -13.40 0.14
CA LYS A 126 23.67 -13.78 1.55
C LYS A 126 23.35 -12.57 2.43
N LEU A 127 22.55 -11.64 1.89
CA LEU A 127 22.10 -10.44 2.58
C LEU A 127 20.59 -10.49 2.81
N PRO A 128 20.09 -10.00 3.94
CA PRO A 128 18.67 -9.71 4.10
C PRO A 128 18.19 -8.77 2.99
N LEU A 129 16.94 -8.97 2.53
CA LEU A 129 16.43 -8.24 1.37
C LEU A 129 16.44 -6.72 1.58
N TYR A 130 16.05 -6.24 2.77
CA TYR A 130 16.04 -4.81 3.07
C TYR A 130 17.41 -4.14 2.92
N LYS A 131 18.51 -4.84 3.20
CA LYS A 131 19.89 -4.30 3.03
C LYS A 131 20.29 -4.07 1.57
N THR A 132 19.55 -4.65 0.63
CA THR A 132 19.87 -4.52 -0.79
C THR A 132 19.25 -3.29 -1.47
N PHE A 133 18.40 -2.53 -0.78
CA PHE A 133 17.76 -1.32 -1.34
C PHE A 133 18.59 -0.05 -1.11
N SER A 134 19.52 -0.05 -0.17
CA SER A 134 20.38 1.09 0.12
C SER A 134 21.81 0.65 0.35
N VAL A 135 22.76 1.50 -0.01
CA VAL A 135 24.19 1.34 0.33
C VAL A 135 24.49 1.89 1.73
N LYS A 136 23.60 2.70 2.30
CA LYS A 136 23.74 3.27 3.65
C LYS A 136 23.19 2.27 4.67
N ASN A 137 24.01 1.90 5.67
CA ASN A 137 23.63 0.97 6.75
C ASN A 137 22.84 1.64 7.89
N ASN A 138 22.07 2.68 7.59
CA ASN A 138 21.21 3.37 8.56
C ASN A 138 19.74 3.08 8.22
N PHE A 139 19.23 1.98 8.73
CA PHE A 139 17.87 1.53 8.49
C PHE A 139 16.93 1.95 9.62
N GLN A 140 15.73 2.41 9.24
CA GLN A 140 14.68 2.82 10.17
C GLN A 140 13.41 2.01 9.91
N LEU A 141 12.69 1.72 10.97
CA LEU A 141 11.42 0.98 10.92
C LEU A 141 10.26 1.96 10.65
N PRO A 142 9.34 1.60 9.75
CA PRO A 142 8.20 2.45 9.41
C PRO A 142 7.15 2.43 10.53
N TYR A 143 6.41 3.55 10.70
CA TYR A 143 5.20 3.52 11.51
C TYR A 143 4.07 2.79 10.78
N PRO A 144 3.33 1.87 11.44
CA PRO A 144 2.17 1.24 10.83
C PRO A 144 0.99 2.22 10.75
N LEU A 145 0.38 2.35 9.57
CA LEU A 145 -0.98 2.83 9.35
C LEU A 145 -1.89 1.59 9.37
N MET A 146 -2.44 1.26 10.53
CA MET A 146 -3.16 0.01 10.71
C MET A 146 -4.66 0.19 10.53
N ASN A 147 -5.22 -0.41 9.49
CA ASN A 147 -6.65 -0.37 9.22
C ASN A 147 -7.43 -1.18 10.27
N ILE A 148 -8.33 -0.54 11.01
CA ILE A 148 -9.08 -1.18 12.11
C ILE A 148 -10.60 -1.21 11.90
N ILE A 149 -11.14 -0.34 11.01
CA ILE A 149 -12.51 -0.43 10.51
C ILE A 149 -12.49 -0.25 8.99
N ASN A 150 -13.13 -1.17 8.28
CA ASN A 150 -13.35 -1.14 6.85
C ASN A 150 -14.72 -0.55 6.52
N GLY A 151 -14.78 0.25 5.46
CA GLY A 151 -16.00 0.76 4.83
C GLY A 151 -15.84 0.82 3.32
N GLY A 152 -16.63 1.63 2.63
CA GLY A 152 -16.57 1.82 1.18
C GLY A 152 -16.57 0.50 0.41
N ALA A 153 -15.64 0.36 -0.53
CA ALA A 153 -15.49 -0.85 -1.35
C ALA A 153 -14.94 -2.06 -0.56
N HIS A 154 -14.36 -1.86 0.62
CA HIS A 154 -13.73 -2.92 1.43
C HIS A 154 -14.68 -3.63 2.40
N ALA A 155 -15.93 -3.14 2.55
CA ALA A 155 -16.93 -3.74 3.42
C ALA A 155 -18.35 -3.45 2.96
N ASN A 156 -19.24 -4.42 3.07
CA ASN A 156 -20.66 -4.22 2.77
C ASN A 156 -21.39 -3.62 3.99
N ASN A 157 -21.11 -2.35 4.28
CA ASN A 157 -21.77 -1.58 5.34
C ASN A 157 -22.10 -0.16 4.85
N GLY A 158 -22.65 0.69 5.72
CA GLY A 158 -23.11 2.04 5.34
C GLY A 158 -22.03 3.13 5.34
N LEU A 159 -20.77 2.79 5.58
CA LEU A 159 -19.68 3.75 5.66
C LEU A 159 -19.26 4.25 4.28
N ARG A 160 -19.01 5.54 4.16
CA ARG A 160 -18.55 6.18 2.92
C ARG A 160 -17.03 6.18 2.82
N ILE A 161 -16.34 6.48 3.92
CA ILE A 161 -14.88 6.40 4.01
C ILE A 161 -14.46 4.95 3.97
N GLN A 162 -13.46 4.63 3.15
CA GLN A 162 -13.04 3.27 2.85
C GLN A 162 -12.24 2.62 3.99
N GLU A 163 -11.33 3.39 4.62
CA GLU A 163 -10.49 2.87 5.69
C GLU A 163 -10.37 3.85 6.85
N PHE A 164 -10.51 3.31 8.05
CA PHE A 164 -10.25 4.00 9.30
C PHE A 164 -9.06 3.34 9.97
N MET A 165 -7.95 4.06 9.99
CA MET A 165 -6.66 3.56 10.46
C MET A 165 -6.23 4.22 11.76
N ILE A 166 -5.35 3.54 12.49
CA ILE A 166 -4.60 4.12 13.62
C ILE A 166 -3.11 4.10 13.34
N ARG A 167 -2.40 5.09 13.91
CA ARG A 167 -0.94 5.20 13.88
C ARG A 167 -0.42 5.49 15.31
N PRO A 168 0.42 4.61 15.88
CA PRO A 168 0.94 4.76 17.24
C PRO A 168 2.14 5.72 17.27
N ASP A 169 1.91 7.02 17.26
CA ASP A 169 2.89 8.09 16.99
C ASP A 169 4.02 8.19 18.03
N ARG A 170 3.83 7.64 19.23
CA ARG A 170 4.83 7.68 20.30
C ARG A 170 5.56 6.37 20.55
N ALA A 171 5.31 5.36 19.74
CA ALA A 171 6.01 4.10 19.86
C ALA A 171 7.52 4.29 19.60
N LYS A 172 8.36 3.82 20.52
CA LYS A 172 9.82 3.94 20.42
C LYS A 172 10.46 2.77 19.65
N SER A 173 9.70 1.70 19.44
CA SER A 173 10.10 0.50 18.70
C SER A 173 8.93 -0.01 17.88
N PHE A 174 9.20 -0.85 16.89
CA PHE A 174 8.14 -1.43 16.07
C PHE A 174 7.29 -2.41 16.89
N SER A 175 7.93 -3.20 17.75
CA SER A 175 7.24 -4.11 18.66
C SER A 175 6.31 -3.36 19.64
N GLU A 176 6.72 -2.18 20.12
CA GLU A 176 5.85 -1.32 20.92
C GLU A 176 4.68 -0.77 20.08
N ALA A 177 4.93 -0.37 18.83
CA ALA A 177 3.87 0.05 17.93
C ALA A 177 2.82 -1.06 17.75
N MET A 178 3.25 -2.31 17.58
CA MET A 178 2.36 -3.46 17.44
C MET A 178 1.56 -3.73 18.72
N ARG A 179 2.19 -3.60 19.91
CA ARG A 179 1.52 -3.73 21.22
C ARG A 179 0.41 -2.69 21.37
N VAL A 180 0.68 -1.44 21.02
CA VAL A 180 -0.31 -0.35 21.07
C VAL A 180 -1.49 -0.66 20.14
N CYS A 181 -1.21 -1.02 18.89
CA CYS A 181 -2.25 -1.40 17.93
C CYS A 181 -3.09 -2.58 18.41
N PHE A 182 -2.46 -3.62 18.96
CA PHE A 182 -3.16 -4.79 19.54
C PHE A 182 -4.14 -4.35 20.64
N LEU A 183 -3.72 -3.54 21.59
CA LEU A 183 -4.56 -3.10 22.70
C LEU A 183 -5.76 -2.28 22.22
N VAL A 184 -5.55 -1.37 21.24
CA VAL A 184 -6.64 -0.58 20.66
C VAL A 184 -7.62 -1.48 19.90
N ILE A 185 -7.14 -2.42 19.08
CA ILE A 185 -8.00 -3.36 18.34
C ILE A 185 -8.82 -4.25 19.29
N LYS A 186 -8.22 -4.76 20.36
CA LYS A 186 -8.95 -5.56 21.36
C LYS A 186 -9.99 -4.74 22.12
N SER A 187 -9.68 -3.48 22.44
CA SER A 187 -10.65 -2.55 23.02
C SER A 187 -11.80 -2.23 22.05
N LEU A 188 -11.49 -2.01 20.76
CA LEU A 188 -12.48 -1.77 19.71
C LEU A 188 -13.40 -2.99 19.53
N SER A 189 -12.84 -4.20 19.48
CA SER A 189 -13.62 -5.45 19.40
C SER A 189 -14.63 -5.57 20.54
N LYS A 190 -14.21 -5.28 21.78
CA LYS A 190 -15.11 -5.26 22.94
C LYS A 190 -16.23 -4.24 22.79
N LEU A 191 -15.92 -3.03 22.33
CA LEU A 191 -16.92 -1.97 22.13
C LEU A 191 -17.96 -2.34 21.06
N ILE A 192 -17.51 -2.93 19.94
CA ILE A 192 -18.38 -3.41 18.86
C ILE A 192 -19.31 -4.50 19.39
N LYS A 193 -18.78 -5.52 20.09
CA LYS A 193 -19.57 -6.61 20.69
C LYS A 193 -20.59 -6.10 21.71
N ASN A 194 -20.21 -5.14 22.58
CA ASN A 194 -21.11 -4.57 23.58
C ASN A 194 -22.28 -3.78 22.96
N LYS A 195 -22.17 -3.39 21.70
CA LYS A 195 -23.26 -2.77 20.93
C LYS A 195 -24.11 -3.80 20.15
N GLY A 196 -23.86 -5.09 20.32
CA GLY A 196 -24.52 -6.16 19.57
C GLY A 196 -24.12 -6.23 18.09
N LEU A 197 -22.99 -5.60 17.71
CA LEU A 197 -22.53 -5.53 16.33
C LEU A 197 -21.49 -6.65 16.03
N SER A 198 -21.45 -7.06 14.76
CA SER A 198 -20.48 -8.06 14.28
C SER A 198 -19.04 -7.57 14.36
N THR A 199 -18.14 -8.46 14.75
CA THR A 199 -16.68 -8.29 14.64
C THR A 199 -16.07 -9.05 13.48
N SER A 200 -16.87 -9.42 12.46
CA SER A 200 -16.35 -9.92 11.19
C SER A 200 -15.47 -8.86 10.52
N VAL A 201 -14.46 -9.32 9.77
CA VAL A 201 -13.47 -8.45 9.16
C VAL A 201 -13.69 -8.33 7.66
N GLY A 202 -13.32 -7.16 7.12
CA GLY A 202 -13.29 -6.90 5.68
C GLY A 202 -12.02 -7.44 5.00
N ASP A 203 -11.84 -7.06 3.74
CA ASP A 203 -10.74 -7.55 2.88
C ASP A 203 -9.35 -7.29 3.45
N GLU A 204 -9.18 -6.25 4.24
CA GLU A 204 -7.91 -5.84 4.82
C GLU A 204 -7.77 -6.15 6.32
N GLY A 205 -8.70 -6.93 6.86
CA GLY A 205 -8.63 -7.39 8.25
C GLY A 205 -9.15 -6.41 9.31
N GLY A 206 -9.57 -5.20 8.92
CA GLY A 206 -10.31 -4.28 9.80
C GLY A 206 -11.74 -4.77 10.04
N PHE A 207 -12.34 -4.43 11.18
CA PHE A 207 -13.73 -4.79 11.47
C PHE A 207 -14.68 -4.15 10.46
N ALA A 208 -15.75 -4.85 10.13
CA ALA A 208 -16.80 -4.39 9.21
C ALA A 208 -18.19 -4.36 9.87
N PRO A 209 -18.37 -3.61 10.98
CA PRO A 209 -19.67 -3.57 11.65
C PRO A 209 -20.70 -2.87 10.78
N MET A 210 -21.97 -3.27 10.92
CA MET A 210 -23.12 -2.65 10.25
C MET A 210 -23.45 -1.31 10.93
N ILE A 211 -22.71 -0.27 10.58
CA ILE A 211 -22.90 1.12 11.01
C ILE A 211 -23.02 2.01 9.77
N SER A 212 -23.82 3.06 9.86
CA SER A 212 -24.20 3.88 8.72
C SER A 212 -23.54 5.26 8.67
N SER A 213 -22.69 5.59 9.66
CA SER A 213 -22.13 6.92 9.79
C SER A 213 -20.63 6.87 10.06
N ASN A 214 -19.84 7.63 9.28
CA ASN A 214 -18.41 7.81 9.53
C ASN A 214 -18.15 8.33 10.96
N ASN A 215 -19.03 9.19 11.50
CA ASN A 215 -18.88 9.69 12.86
C ASN A 215 -19.03 8.58 13.90
N GLN A 216 -19.93 7.62 13.72
CA GLN A 216 -20.05 6.46 14.62
C GLN A 216 -18.78 5.62 14.62
N ALA A 217 -18.16 5.41 13.45
CA ALA A 217 -16.88 4.71 13.36
C ALA A 217 -15.78 5.47 14.11
N LEU A 218 -15.67 6.78 13.91
CA LEU A 218 -14.70 7.64 14.58
C LEU A 218 -14.92 7.70 16.10
N ASP A 219 -16.15 7.80 16.57
CA ASP A 219 -16.48 7.78 18.01
C ASP A 219 -16.10 6.44 18.66
N LEU A 220 -16.31 5.30 17.96
CA LEU A 220 -15.86 3.99 18.41
C LEU A 220 -14.34 3.91 18.53
N ILE A 221 -13.61 4.45 17.54
CA ILE A 221 -12.14 4.44 17.54
C ILE A 221 -11.58 5.31 18.66
N VAL A 222 -12.10 6.53 18.86
CA VAL A 222 -11.68 7.40 19.96
C VAL A 222 -11.93 6.73 21.31
N SER A 223 -13.09 6.09 21.46
CA SER A 223 -13.44 5.33 22.67
C SER A 223 -12.51 4.14 22.88
N ALA A 224 -12.12 3.44 21.79
CA ALA A 224 -11.19 2.30 21.85
C ALA A 224 -9.79 2.73 22.27
N ILE A 225 -9.28 3.84 21.69
CA ILE A 225 -7.98 4.42 22.04
C ILE A 225 -7.95 4.78 23.54
N LYS A 226 -9.01 5.49 24.03
CA LYS A 226 -9.14 5.86 25.45
C LYS A 226 -9.20 4.63 26.37
N LYS A 227 -10.02 3.62 26.02
CA LYS A 227 -10.14 2.36 26.79
C LYS A 227 -8.85 1.54 26.82
N ALA A 228 -8.04 1.64 25.79
CA ALA A 228 -6.71 1.02 25.72
C ALA A 228 -5.65 1.78 26.56
N GLY A 229 -6.00 2.91 27.18
CA GLY A 229 -5.10 3.70 28.02
C GLY A 229 -4.27 4.76 27.28
N PHE A 230 -4.63 5.07 26.01
CA PHE A 230 -3.90 6.03 25.18
C PHE A 230 -4.69 7.32 24.93
N LYS A 231 -3.96 8.40 24.58
CA LYS A 231 -4.53 9.72 24.25
C LYS A 231 -4.62 9.87 22.72
N ASN A 232 -5.87 10.03 22.19
CA ASN A 232 -6.09 10.30 20.80
C ASN A 232 -5.42 11.61 20.34
N GLY A 233 -4.76 11.56 19.17
CA GLY A 233 -4.01 12.67 18.57
C GLY A 233 -2.69 12.99 19.25
N LYS A 234 -2.28 12.23 20.28
CA LYS A 234 -1.01 12.38 21.01
C LYS A 234 -0.19 11.09 21.02
N ASP A 235 -0.76 10.00 21.52
CA ASP A 235 -0.09 8.70 21.60
C ASP A 235 -0.45 7.84 20.39
N VAL A 236 -1.73 7.92 19.97
CA VAL A 236 -2.29 7.24 18.81
C VAL A 236 -3.07 8.25 18.00
N SER A 237 -2.77 8.37 16.73
CA SER A 237 -3.51 9.22 15.78
C SER A 237 -4.47 8.40 14.93
N ILE A 238 -5.57 9.04 14.52
CA ILE A 238 -6.51 8.49 13.53
C ILE A 238 -6.09 8.96 12.14
N CYS A 239 -6.06 8.03 11.19
CA CYS A 239 -5.76 8.25 9.80
C CYS A 239 -6.90 7.68 8.93
N LEU A 240 -7.21 8.32 7.82
CA LEU A 240 -8.32 7.95 6.94
C LEU A 240 -7.83 7.69 5.54
N ASP A 241 -8.46 6.74 4.85
CA ASP A 241 -8.46 6.63 3.41
C ASP A 241 -9.90 6.83 2.92
N VAL A 242 -10.12 7.89 2.17
CA VAL A 242 -11.46 8.28 1.71
C VAL A 242 -11.81 7.59 0.39
N ALA A 243 -10.82 7.29 -0.44
CA ALA A 243 -10.99 6.76 -1.80
C ALA A 243 -12.04 7.56 -2.60
N ALA A 244 -11.86 8.88 -2.66
CA ALA A 244 -12.91 9.82 -3.12
C ALA A 244 -13.25 9.69 -4.61
N ASN A 245 -12.49 8.96 -5.43
CA ASN A 245 -12.90 8.59 -6.79
C ASN A 245 -14.26 7.89 -6.81
N GLU A 246 -14.50 6.97 -5.85
CA GLU A 246 -15.76 6.23 -5.70
C GLU A 246 -16.93 7.13 -5.22
N LEU A 247 -16.62 8.30 -4.68
CA LEU A 247 -17.58 9.24 -4.09
C LEU A 247 -17.83 10.47 -4.95
N PHE A 248 -17.21 10.55 -6.13
CA PHE A 248 -17.21 11.69 -7.02
C PHE A 248 -18.24 11.55 -8.15
N LYS A 249 -19.06 12.56 -8.36
CA LYS A 249 -20.00 12.63 -9.48
C LYS A 249 -20.36 14.07 -9.81
N LYS A 250 -20.25 14.50 -11.09
CA LYS A 250 -20.62 15.84 -11.57
C LYS A 250 -20.06 16.95 -10.66
N ASP A 251 -18.74 16.95 -10.48
CA ASP A 251 -17.97 17.94 -9.70
C ASP A 251 -18.41 18.08 -8.23
N LYS A 252 -19.02 17.06 -7.66
CA LYS A 252 -19.50 16.99 -6.29
C LYS A 252 -19.08 15.69 -5.62
N TYR A 253 -19.03 15.70 -4.29
CA TYR A 253 -18.58 14.59 -3.45
C TYR A 253 -19.65 14.15 -2.45
N SER A 254 -19.75 12.85 -2.18
CA SER A 254 -20.68 12.27 -1.22
C SER A 254 -19.94 11.62 -0.04
N ILE A 255 -19.16 12.42 0.72
CA ILE A 255 -18.21 11.91 1.73
C ILE A 255 -18.91 11.42 3.01
N HIS A 256 -19.95 12.12 3.48
CA HIS A 256 -20.61 11.81 4.76
C HIS A 256 -21.97 11.15 4.64
N SER A 257 -22.63 11.34 3.50
CA SER A 257 -23.96 10.82 3.24
C SER A 257 -24.11 10.53 1.75
N LYS A 258 -25.27 10.04 1.34
CA LYS A 258 -25.61 9.86 -0.09
C LYS A 258 -25.79 11.20 -0.84
N ASN A 259 -25.85 12.32 -0.11
CA ASN A 259 -25.98 13.64 -0.72
C ASN A 259 -24.65 14.14 -1.25
N TYR A 260 -24.65 14.64 -2.47
CA TYR A 260 -23.48 15.22 -3.14
C TYR A 260 -23.36 16.70 -2.79
N ILE A 261 -22.18 17.11 -2.33
CA ILE A 261 -21.84 18.48 -1.91
C ILE A 261 -20.68 19.03 -2.74
N SER A 262 -20.55 20.36 -2.80
CA SER A 262 -19.44 21.00 -3.52
C SER A 262 -18.08 20.76 -2.85
N VAL A 263 -16.99 21.05 -3.56
CA VAL A 263 -15.62 21.01 -3.06
C VAL A 263 -15.48 21.84 -1.77
N GLU A 264 -16.00 23.05 -1.76
CA GLU A 264 -15.90 23.99 -0.60
C GLU A 264 -16.61 23.43 0.64
N LYS A 265 -17.78 22.82 0.45
CA LYS A 265 -18.49 22.14 1.54
C LYS A 265 -17.73 20.90 2.00
N SER A 266 -17.16 20.14 1.08
CA SER A 266 -16.33 18.97 1.40
C SER A 266 -15.10 19.33 2.24
N ILE A 267 -14.42 20.43 1.89
CA ILE A 267 -13.28 20.95 2.67
C ILE A 267 -13.72 21.32 4.09
N LYS A 268 -14.85 22.02 4.24
CA LYS A 268 -15.40 22.36 5.56
C LYS A 268 -15.71 21.11 6.39
N GLU A 269 -16.24 20.06 5.78
CA GLU A 269 -16.49 18.78 6.46
C GLU A 269 -15.18 18.09 6.88
N TYR A 270 -14.16 18.08 6.03
CA TYR A 270 -12.82 17.59 6.42
C TYR A 270 -12.25 18.39 7.61
N GLN A 271 -12.32 19.72 7.58
CA GLN A 271 -11.85 20.56 8.70
C GLN A 271 -12.60 20.24 10.01
N LYS A 272 -13.91 20.00 9.95
CA LYS A 272 -14.71 19.62 11.13
C LYS A 272 -14.24 18.28 11.73
N ILE A 273 -14.08 17.24 10.90
CA ILE A 273 -13.66 15.93 11.40
C ILE A 273 -12.19 15.93 11.86
N ILE A 274 -11.32 16.65 11.17
CA ILE A 274 -9.92 16.84 11.57
C ILE A 274 -9.85 17.43 12.98
N ASN A 275 -10.56 18.51 13.22
CA ASN A 275 -10.55 19.21 14.51
C ASN A 275 -11.20 18.38 15.62
N LYS A 276 -12.36 17.77 15.34
CA LYS A 276 -13.13 17.00 16.33
C LYS A 276 -12.39 15.72 16.74
N TYR A 277 -11.88 14.97 15.78
CA TYR A 277 -11.31 13.64 16.01
C TYR A 277 -9.78 13.61 16.03
N LYS A 278 -9.11 14.76 15.87
CA LYS A 278 -7.66 14.90 15.81
C LYS A 278 -7.04 14.04 14.72
N ILE A 279 -7.67 14.05 13.52
CA ILE A 279 -7.18 13.32 12.35
C ILE A 279 -5.80 13.85 11.96
N LYS A 280 -4.84 12.97 11.73
CA LYS A 280 -3.46 13.33 11.37
C LYS A 280 -3.05 12.94 9.96
N SER A 281 -3.87 12.14 9.26
CA SER A 281 -3.62 11.77 7.88
C SER A 281 -4.93 11.53 7.14
N ILE A 282 -5.03 12.03 5.89
CA ILE A 282 -6.14 11.76 4.97
C ILE A 282 -5.55 11.37 3.62
N GLU A 283 -5.89 10.18 3.16
CA GLU A 283 -5.55 9.64 1.85
C GLU A 283 -6.73 9.84 0.91
N ASP A 284 -6.43 10.22 -0.33
CA ASP A 284 -7.36 10.45 -1.44
C ASP A 284 -8.66 11.18 -1.05
N PRO A 285 -8.52 12.41 -0.50
CA PRO A 285 -9.69 13.21 -0.10
C PRO A 285 -10.53 13.69 -1.28
N PHE A 286 -9.98 13.73 -2.50
CA PHE A 286 -10.62 14.16 -3.72
C PHE A 286 -10.26 13.23 -4.89
N ALA A 287 -11.02 13.36 -6.00
CA ALA A 287 -10.81 12.57 -7.21
C ALA A 287 -9.40 12.81 -7.81
N GLU A 288 -8.88 11.81 -8.50
CA GLU A 288 -7.50 11.73 -9.02
C GLU A 288 -7.12 12.84 -10.04
N ASN A 289 -8.10 13.54 -10.59
CA ASN A 289 -7.89 14.63 -11.54
C ASN A 289 -8.35 16.00 -11.03
N ASP A 290 -8.91 16.09 -9.83
CA ASP A 290 -9.36 17.35 -9.24
C ASP A 290 -8.24 18.09 -8.49
N TRP A 291 -7.16 18.40 -9.21
CA TRP A 291 -5.96 19.08 -8.68
C TRP A 291 -6.26 20.35 -7.91
N MET A 292 -7.33 21.07 -8.28
CA MET A 292 -7.75 22.31 -7.61
C MET A 292 -8.30 22.04 -6.22
N ALA A 293 -9.14 21.01 -6.06
CA ALA A 293 -9.69 20.62 -4.76
C ALA A 293 -8.57 20.17 -3.81
N TRP A 294 -7.61 19.38 -4.30
CA TRP A 294 -6.43 18.99 -3.54
C TRP A 294 -5.62 20.19 -3.04
N ASN A 295 -5.31 21.16 -3.92
CA ASN A 295 -4.57 22.37 -3.55
C ASN A 295 -5.33 23.21 -2.53
N LYS A 296 -6.66 23.39 -2.71
CA LYS A 296 -7.51 24.10 -1.75
C LYS A 296 -7.49 23.46 -0.36
N LEU A 297 -7.57 22.11 -0.30
CA LEU A 297 -7.48 21.39 0.98
C LEU A 297 -6.10 21.57 1.61
N MET A 298 -5.02 21.35 0.88
CA MET A 298 -3.65 21.54 1.39
C MET A 298 -3.44 22.91 2.03
N LYS A 299 -3.97 23.98 1.41
CA LYS A 299 -3.89 25.35 1.95
C LYS A 299 -4.77 25.59 3.16
N SER A 300 -5.82 24.78 3.36
CA SER A 300 -6.85 24.97 4.37
C SER A 300 -6.62 24.18 5.66
N VAL A 301 -5.68 23.24 5.67
CA VAL A 301 -5.36 22.40 6.84
C VAL A 301 -3.88 22.54 7.21
N LYS A 302 -3.60 22.50 8.51
CA LYS A 302 -2.23 22.53 9.05
C LYS A 302 -1.95 21.24 9.82
N ASP A 303 -0.71 20.77 9.79
CA ASP A 303 -0.24 19.60 10.56
C ASP A 303 -1.02 18.30 10.26
N VAL A 304 -1.54 18.19 9.03
CA VAL A 304 -2.23 17.01 8.52
C VAL A 304 -1.46 16.47 7.31
N GLN A 305 -1.22 15.17 7.34
CA GLN A 305 -0.65 14.46 6.21
C GLN A 305 -1.74 14.26 5.16
N ILE A 306 -1.57 14.83 3.97
CA ILE A 306 -2.44 14.62 2.81
C ILE A 306 -1.71 13.68 1.87
N VAL A 307 -2.29 12.51 1.64
CA VAL A 307 -1.66 11.41 0.92
C VAL A 307 -2.31 11.22 -0.44
N GLY A 308 -1.52 11.21 -1.50
CA GLY A 308 -2.00 10.82 -2.83
C GLY A 308 -1.71 9.34 -3.10
N ASP A 309 -2.77 8.56 -3.30
CA ASP A 309 -2.76 7.19 -3.84
C ASP A 309 -3.17 7.22 -5.32
N ASP A 310 -4.45 7.26 -5.63
CA ASP A 310 -4.96 7.34 -7.00
C ASP A 310 -4.50 8.63 -7.71
N LEU A 311 -4.29 9.70 -6.95
CA LEU A 311 -3.71 10.95 -7.47
C LEU A 311 -2.37 10.71 -8.17
N TYR A 312 -1.52 9.85 -7.64
CA TYR A 312 -0.15 9.63 -8.12
C TYR A 312 0.09 8.28 -8.77
N VAL A 313 -0.63 7.25 -8.37
CA VAL A 313 -0.48 5.86 -8.84
C VAL A 313 0.97 5.40 -8.94
N THR A 314 1.79 5.77 -7.93
CA THR A 314 3.24 5.48 -7.90
C THR A 314 3.96 5.92 -9.20
N ASN A 315 3.49 7.00 -9.85
CA ASN A 315 4.00 7.49 -11.12
C ASN A 315 4.79 8.80 -10.91
N LEU A 316 6.04 8.83 -11.39
CA LEU A 316 6.96 9.95 -11.19
C LEU A 316 6.44 11.26 -11.82
N GLU A 317 5.86 11.21 -13.02
CA GLU A 317 5.38 12.40 -13.71
C GLU A 317 4.14 12.99 -13.01
N ARG A 318 3.24 12.13 -12.51
CA ARG A 318 2.10 12.59 -11.71
C ARG A 318 2.54 13.18 -10.36
N LEU A 319 3.55 12.58 -9.73
CA LEU A 319 4.13 13.11 -8.48
C LEU A 319 4.78 14.49 -8.70
N LYS A 320 5.56 14.67 -9.76
CA LYS A 320 6.11 15.98 -10.14
C LYS A 320 5.01 17.03 -10.35
N LYS A 321 3.95 16.66 -11.07
CA LYS A 321 2.79 17.54 -11.27
C LYS A 321 2.13 17.91 -9.94
N GLY A 322 1.91 16.95 -9.04
CA GLY A 322 1.31 17.20 -7.73
C GLY A 322 2.16 18.11 -6.84
N PHE A 323 3.49 17.93 -6.89
CA PHE A 323 4.42 18.79 -6.19
C PHE A 323 4.31 20.25 -6.67
N LEU A 324 4.35 20.47 -7.98
CA LEU A 324 4.22 21.81 -8.58
C LEU A 324 2.88 22.47 -8.26
N ASN A 325 1.81 21.68 -8.16
CA ASN A 325 0.45 22.15 -7.81
C ASN A 325 0.20 22.26 -6.30
N ILE A 326 1.18 21.91 -5.45
CA ILE A 326 1.02 21.87 -3.98
C ILE A 326 -0.24 21.04 -3.59
N SER A 327 -0.37 19.85 -4.18
CA SER A 327 -1.60 19.04 -4.03
C SER A 327 -1.60 18.15 -2.79
N SER A 328 -0.44 17.77 -2.30
CA SER A 328 -0.27 16.89 -1.12
C SER A 328 1.10 17.12 -0.48
N ASN A 329 1.39 16.39 0.60
CA ASN A 329 2.71 16.35 1.25
C ASN A 329 3.22 14.91 1.46
N SER A 330 2.51 13.94 0.92
CA SER A 330 2.82 12.51 1.09
C SER A 330 2.32 11.72 -0.11
N ILE A 331 2.95 10.57 -0.33
CA ILE A 331 2.58 9.64 -1.41
C ILE A 331 2.45 8.21 -0.87
N LEU A 332 1.42 7.50 -1.34
CA LEU A 332 1.31 6.06 -1.20
C LEU A 332 2.10 5.36 -2.32
N ILE A 333 2.83 4.32 -1.98
CA ILE A 333 3.69 3.56 -2.90
C ILE A 333 3.16 2.14 -3.04
N LYS A 334 2.74 1.77 -4.23
CA LYS A 334 2.26 0.44 -4.59
C LYS A 334 3.01 -0.06 -5.83
N LEU A 335 3.86 -1.05 -5.67
CA LEU A 335 4.73 -1.53 -6.76
C LEU A 335 3.95 -1.92 -8.03
N ASN A 336 2.77 -2.52 -7.88
CA ASN A 336 1.99 -2.99 -9.02
C ASN A 336 1.31 -1.85 -9.81
N GLN A 337 1.19 -0.64 -9.25
CA GLN A 337 0.70 0.54 -9.97
C GLN A 337 1.66 1.00 -11.06
N ILE A 338 2.96 0.69 -10.93
CA ILE A 338 4.01 1.06 -11.89
C ILE A 338 4.63 -0.14 -12.58
N GLY A 339 4.82 -1.27 -11.90
CA GLY A 339 5.14 -2.57 -12.49
C GLY A 339 6.60 -3.02 -12.45
N THR A 340 7.55 -2.23 -11.91
CA THR A 340 8.93 -2.65 -11.65
C THR A 340 9.48 -2.10 -10.34
N VAL A 341 10.48 -2.78 -9.79
CA VAL A 341 11.17 -2.34 -8.56
C VAL A 341 11.95 -1.04 -8.82
N SER A 342 12.63 -0.92 -9.96
CA SER A 342 13.46 0.27 -10.26
C SER A 342 12.60 1.53 -10.39
N GLU A 343 11.49 1.50 -11.17
CA GLU A 343 10.58 2.64 -11.27
C GLU A 343 10.00 3.02 -9.89
N THR A 344 9.67 2.02 -9.05
CA THR A 344 9.18 2.28 -7.68
C THR A 344 10.24 3.00 -6.85
N LEU A 345 11.50 2.57 -6.92
CA LEU A 345 12.62 3.21 -6.19
C LEU A 345 12.87 4.65 -6.67
N ASP A 346 12.71 4.93 -7.95
CA ASP A 346 12.85 6.29 -8.50
C ASP A 346 11.77 7.21 -7.94
N VAL A 347 10.53 6.75 -7.84
CA VAL A 347 9.42 7.52 -7.23
C VAL A 347 9.68 7.78 -5.75
N ILE A 348 10.11 6.75 -4.98
CA ILE A 348 10.45 6.90 -3.56
C ILE A 348 11.57 7.92 -3.38
N LYS A 349 12.65 7.81 -4.16
CA LYS A 349 13.81 8.72 -4.10
C LYS A 349 13.40 10.16 -4.40
N PHE A 350 12.62 10.37 -5.45
CA PHE A 350 12.13 11.70 -5.78
C PHE A 350 11.23 12.27 -4.68
N ALA A 351 10.26 11.48 -4.16
CA ALA A 351 9.40 11.89 -3.06
C ALA A 351 10.22 12.36 -1.84
N GLN A 352 11.23 11.57 -1.45
CA GLN A 352 12.11 11.91 -0.32
C GLN A 352 12.95 13.17 -0.59
N THR A 353 13.41 13.39 -1.84
CA THR A 353 14.17 14.56 -2.23
C THR A 353 13.35 15.86 -2.10
N ILE A 354 12.06 15.81 -2.41
CA ILE A 354 11.14 16.97 -2.28
C ILE A 354 10.51 17.09 -0.89
N GLY A 355 10.95 16.27 0.10
CA GLY A 355 10.45 16.31 1.49
C GLY A 355 9.10 15.64 1.72
N TYR A 356 8.55 14.91 0.74
CA TYR A 356 7.31 14.14 0.91
C TYR A 356 7.54 12.93 1.81
N LYS A 357 6.54 12.60 2.62
CA LYS A 357 6.52 11.33 3.35
C LYS A 357 6.11 10.20 2.41
N THR A 358 6.79 9.07 2.53
CA THR A 358 6.52 7.88 1.75
C THR A 358 5.85 6.81 2.61
N ILE A 359 4.79 6.21 2.09
CA ILE A 359 4.01 5.16 2.75
C ILE A 359 4.02 3.95 1.83
N ILE A 360 4.73 2.90 2.21
CA ILE A 360 4.70 1.65 1.45
C ILE A 360 3.38 0.94 1.73
N SER A 361 2.67 0.55 0.68
CA SER A 361 1.31 0.02 0.80
C SER A 361 1.16 -1.36 0.20
N HIS A 362 0.30 -2.16 0.83
CA HIS A 362 -0.28 -3.37 0.28
C HIS A 362 -1.34 -3.05 -0.78
N ARG A 363 -1.97 -4.10 -1.30
CA ARG A 363 -3.23 -4.01 -2.06
C ARG A 363 -4.34 -4.81 -1.34
N SER A 364 -5.60 -4.60 -1.76
CA SER A 364 -6.73 -5.36 -1.22
C SER A 364 -6.62 -6.87 -1.51
N GLY A 365 -6.14 -7.26 -2.69
CA GLY A 365 -5.75 -8.65 -3.01
C GLY A 365 -4.26 -8.86 -2.78
N GLU A 366 -3.90 -9.39 -1.62
CA GLU A 366 -2.53 -9.65 -1.19
C GLU A 366 -2.17 -11.13 -1.19
N SER A 367 -0.92 -11.42 -0.91
CA SER A 367 -0.39 -12.76 -0.67
C SER A 367 0.50 -12.76 0.58
N GLU A 368 1.04 -13.92 0.96
CA GLU A 368 2.01 -14.06 2.05
C GLU A 368 3.38 -13.43 1.76
N ASP A 369 3.63 -12.93 0.53
CA ASP A 369 4.89 -12.28 0.17
C ASP A 369 5.14 -11.02 1.01
N THR A 370 6.31 -10.95 1.65
CA THR A 370 6.67 -9.89 2.59
C THR A 370 7.54 -8.78 1.97
N PHE A 371 7.70 -8.76 0.66
CA PHE A 371 8.60 -7.84 -0.05
C PHE A 371 8.42 -6.37 0.40
N ILE A 372 7.19 -5.92 0.59
CA ILE A 372 6.89 -4.53 0.98
C ILE A 372 7.40 -4.17 2.38
N ALA A 373 7.53 -5.12 3.29
CA ALA A 373 8.12 -4.88 4.61
C ALA A 373 9.61 -4.58 4.49
N ASP A 374 10.34 -5.40 3.74
CA ASP A 374 11.75 -5.19 3.44
C ASP A 374 11.99 -3.89 2.64
N LEU A 375 11.12 -3.60 1.67
CA LEU A 375 11.17 -2.35 0.89
C LEU A 375 11.03 -1.12 1.81
N ALA A 376 10.07 -1.14 2.73
CA ALA A 376 9.83 -0.02 3.64
C ALA A 376 11.05 0.30 4.50
N VAL A 377 11.71 -0.72 5.07
CA VAL A 377 12.92 -0.54 5.87
C VAL A 377 14.10 -0.16 4.99
N GLY A 378 14.29 -0.86 3.86
CA GLY A 378 15.44 -0.67 2.98
C GLY A 378 15.49 0.69 2.29
N THR A 379 14.33 1.34 2.12
CA THR A 379 14.23 2.71 1.57
C THR A 379 14.06 3.79 2.66
N ASN A 380 14.05 3.41 3.93
CA ASN A 380 13.72 4.32 5.03
C ASN A 380 12.38 5.05 4.81
N SER A 381 11.38 4.35 4.28
CA SER A 381 10.05 4.91 4.15
C SER A 381 9.43 5.18 5.52
N ASN A 382 8.72 6.30 5.64
CA ASN A 382 8.25 6.78 6.95
C ASN A 382 7.20 5.86 7.56
N GLN A 383 6.36 5.25 6.71
CA GLN A 383 5.19 4.52 7.15
C GLN A 383 4.95 3.29 6.26
N ILE A 384 4.19 2.35 6.79
CA ILE A 384 3.68 1.18 6.05
C ILE A 384 2.18 1.04 6.29
N LYS A 385 1.42 0.85 5.21
CA LYS A 385 -0.01 0.56 5.22
C LYS A 385 -0.20 -0.87 4.72
N THR A 386 -0.51 -1.80 5.64
CA THR A 386 -0.63 -3.23 5.29
C THR A 386 -1.75 -3.94 6.05
N GLY A 387 -2.90 -3.25 6.19
CA GLY A 387 -4.11 -3.81 6.78
C GLY A 387 -4.07 -3.89 8.31
N SER A 388 -4.83 -4.82 8.88
CA SER A 388 -5.00 -5.00 10.32
C SER A 388 -4.18 -6.17 10.87
N LEU A 389 -4.32 -6.45 12.19
CA LEU A 389 -3.81 -7.65 12.86
C LEU A 389 -4.75 -8.87 12.68
N ALA A 390 -5.31 -9.00 11.50
CA ALA A 390 -6.13 -10.13 11.09
C ALA A 390 -5.83 -10.45 9.62
N ARG A 391 -6.04 -11.72 9.21
CA ARG A 391 -5.69 -12.28 7.91
C ARG A 391 -4.17 -12.45 7.73
N SER A 392 -3.75 -13.67 7.45
CA SER A 392 -2.33 -14.08 7.48
C SER A 392 -1.45 -13.26 6.54
N GLU A 393 -1.95 -12.90 5.37
CA GLU A 393 -1.23 -12.12 4.37
C GLU A 393 -0.93 -10.68 4.85
N ARG A 394 -1.71 -10.13 5.78
CA ARG A 394 -1.44 -8.83 6.42
C ARG A 394 -0.41 -9.00 7.54
N VAL A 395 -0.67 -9.94 8.43
CA VAL A 395 0.18 -10.22 9.60
C VAL A 395 1.59 -10.64 9.19
N ALA A 396 1.76 -11.33 8.05
CA ALA A 396 3.06 -11.72 7.52
C ALA A 396 4.03 -10.52 7.39
N LYS A 397 3.55 -9.35 6.93
CA LYS A 397 4.37 -8.13 6.77
C LYS A 397 4.78 -7.55 8.12
N TYR A 398 3.86 -7.52 9.08
CA TYR A 398 4.16 -7.07 10.44
C TYR A 398 5.16 -7.99 11.14
N ASN A 399 5.00 -9.30 11.01
CA ASN A 399 5.95 -10.27 11.55
C ASN A 399 7.33 -10.13 10.91
N GLN A 400 7.41 -9.81 9.61
CA GLN A 400 8.69 -9.56 8.95
C GLN A 400 9.37 -8.30 9.51
N LEU A 401 8.62 -7.24 9.77
CA LEU A 401 9.17 -6.02 10.40
C LEU A 401 9.69 -6.26 11.82
N ILE A 402 9.03 -7.14 12.61
CA ILE A 402 9.51 -7.55 13.93
C ILE A 402 10.85 -8.31 13.79
N ARG A 403 10.98 -9.25 12.82
CA ARG A 403 12.24 -9.95 12.56
C ARG A 403 13.36 -8.99 12.15
N ILE A 404 13.04 -7.99 11.32
CA ILE A 404 14.02 -6.96 10.94
C ILE A 404 14.41 -6.10 12.15
N GLU A 405 13.46 -5.75 13.02
CA GLU A 405 13.77 -5.03 14.27
C GLU A 405 14.72 -5.84 15.15
N GLU A 406 14.47 -7.12 15.32
CA GLU A 406 15.33 -8.04 16.07
C GLU A 406 16.74 -8.13 15.45
N GLU A 407 16.84 -8.27 14.12
CA GLU A 407 18.14 -8.31 13.41
C GLU A 407 18.94 -7.00 13.55
N LEU A 408 18.26 -5.85 13.56
CA LEU A 408 18.88 -4.54 13.76
C LEU A 408 19.32 -4.34 15.22
N GLY A 409 18.68 -5.00 16.17
CA GLY A 409 19.01 -4.98 17.60
C GLY A 409 19.09 -3.56 18.17
N LYS A 410 20.19 -3.22 18.84
CA LYS A 410 20.40 -1.88 19.42
C LYS A 410 20.42 -0.72 18.40
N LYS A 411 20.55 -1.02 17.10
CA LYS A 411 20.51 -0.02 16.01
C LYS A 411 19.09 0.24 15.51
N ALA A 412 18.12 -0.58 15.91
CA ALA A 412 16.73 -0.38 15.51
C ALA A 412 16.20 0.98 15.99
N ARG A 413 15.61 1.74 15.08
CA ARG A 413 14.99 3.05 15.35
C ARG A 413 13.73 3.17 14.53
N MET A 414 12.71 3.74 15.14
CA MET A 414 11.53 4.17 14.37
C MET A 414 11.89 5.37 13.48
N ASN A 415 11.26 5.46 12.32
CA ASN A 415 11.41 6.60 11.41
C ASN A 415 10.76 7.87 12.03
N LYS A 416 10.83 8.99 11.34
CA LYS A 416 10.18 10.24 11.74
C LYS A 416 8.80 10.34 11.08
N ILE A 417 7.81 10.79 11.85
CA ILE A 417 6.46 11.05 11.35
C ILE A 417 6.34 12.51 10.87
N ASN A 418 7.05 13.42 11.51
CA ASN A 418 7.05 14.87 11.24
C ASN A 418 8.24 15.27 10.39
#